data_0f14cec23c0ed7d33dca2b9c3ba58386
#
_entry.id   0f14cec23c0ed7d33dca2b9c3ba58386
#
_cell.length_a   1.000
_cell.length_b   1.000
_cell.length_c   1.000
_cell.angle_alpha   90.00
_cell.angle_beta   90.00
_cell.angle_gamma   90.00
#
_symmetry.space_group_name_H-M   'P 1'
#
loop_
_entity.id
_entity.type
_entity.pdbx_description
1 polymer ?
#
loop_
_entity_poly.entity_id
_entity_poly.type
_entity_poly.pdbx_seq_one_letter_code
_entity_poly.pdbx_strand_id
1 'polypeptide(L)'
;MDKKNVLIVHNYYKIHGGEDTVVQNEIKMLKKKNYNVYTYFRYNKEIDLLNIFGKIKMIPNTIFSLKTIKEVREILKSKNIDIVHVHNTFPLISPSIYWISKKYNAKVINTIHNYRFICASANLYRDGKICEKCMRNRIYGLKNKCYRNSYFQTTLLFVIKLL
;
A
#
# COMPACT_ATOMS: atom_id res chain seq x y z
N MET A 1 -3.68 29.73 11.60
CA MET A 1 -4.02 28.29 11.44
C MET A 1 -2.76 27.49 11.63
N ASP A 2 -2.77 26.55 12.56
CA ASP A 2 -1.63 25.70 12.81
C ASP A 2 -1.30 24.84 11.60
N LYS A 3 -0.01 24.72 11.32
CA LYS A 3 0.51 23.99 10.17
C LYS A 3 0.26 22.49 10.36
N LYS A 4 -0.50 21.87 9.47
CA LYS A 4 -0.81 20.44 9.53
C LYS A 4 0.39 19.57 9.19
N ASN A 5 0.57 18.49 9.96
CA ASN A 5 1.60 17.50 9.78
C ASN A 5 1.04 16.31 8.98
N VAL A 6 1.60 16.07 7.80
CA VAL A 6 1.14 15.02 6.87
C VAL A 6 2.24 13.97 6.71
N LEU A 7 1.89 12.70 6.93
CA LEU A 7 2.75 11.56 6.62
C LEU A 7 2.33 10.95 5.30
N ILE A 8 3.17 11.03 4.28
CA ILE A 8 2.99 10.36 3.00
C ILE A 8 3.57 8.94 3.07
N VAL A 9 2.76 7.96 2.72
CA VAL A 9 3.10 6.54 2.80
C VAL A 9 3.04 5.91 1.41
N HIS A 10 4.18 5.35 0.96
CA HIS A 10 4.26 4.74 -0.37
C HIS A 10 5.27 3.61 -0.44
N ASN A 11 4.92 2.54 -1.14
CA ASN A 11 5.80 1.44 -1.48
C ASN A 11 6.15 1.49 -2.96
N TYR A 12 7.38 1.89 -3.26
CA TYR A 12 7.89 2.03 -4.63
C TYR A 12 8.07 0.68 -5.31
N TYR A 13 7.63 0.56 -6.56
CA TYR A 13 7.95 -0.57 -7.41
C TYR A 13 9.42 -0.56 -7.86
N LYS A 14 9.90 -1.69 -8.40
CA LYS A 14 11.25 -1.78 -8.95
C LYS A 14 11.45 -0.90 -10.18
N ILE A 15 10.41 -0.76 -10.98
CA ILE A 15 10.36 0.09 -12.16
C ILE A 15 9.48 1.28 -11.82
N HIS A 16 10.01 2.46 -12.03
CA HIS A 16 9.29 3.72 -11.78
C HIS A 16 8.02 3.79 -12.62
N GLY A 17 6.90 4.10 -11.99
CA GLY A 17 5.59 4.19 -12.60
C GLY A 17 4.93 5.56 -12.42
N GLY A 18 3.75 5.72 -13.03
CA GLY A 18 2.98 6.96 -12.92
C GLY A 18 2.58 7.30 -11.48
N GLU A 19 2.30 6.28 -10.63
CA GLU A 19 1.95 6.50 -9.23
C GLU A 19 3.10 7.11 -8.43
N ASP A 20 4.36 6.75 -8.73
CA ASP A 20 5.55 7.32 -8.09
C ASP A 20 5.69 8.82 -8.41
N THR A 21 5.39 9.20 -9.66
CA THR A 21 5.37 10.59 -10.09
C THR A 21 4.27 11.39 -9.38
N VAL A 22 3.09 10.81 -9.22
CA VAL A 22 1.99 11.42 -8.47
C VAL A 22 2.39 11.70 -7.02
N VAL A 23 3.01 10.72 -6.33
CA VAL A 23 3.50 10.88 -4.95
C VAL A 23 4.49 12.04 -4.84
N GLN A 24 5.46 12.12 -5.74
CA GLN A 24 6.46 13.19 -5.71
C GLN A 24 5.84 14.58 -5.97
N ASN A 25 4.90 14.67 -6.90
CA ASN A 25 4.20 15.92 -7.20
C ASN A 25 3.32 16.36 -6.03
N GLU A 26 2.66 15.42 -5.36
CA GLU A 26 1.84 15.72 -4.19
C GLU A 26 2.68 16.23 -3.01
N ILE A 27 3.84 15.61 -2.74
CA ILE A 27 4.77 16.11 -1.73
C ILE A 27 5.20 17.56 -2.04
N LYS A 28 5.55 17.84 -3.30
CA LYS A 28 5.92 19.20 -3.72
C LYS A 28 4.76 20.19 -3.52
N MET A 29 3.55 19.80 -3.90
CA MET A 29 2.33 20.60 -3.75
C MET A 29 2.03 20.88 -2.27
N LEU A 30 2.05 19.87 -1.41
CA LEU A 30 1.77 20.03 0.02
C LEU A 30 2.79 20.95 0.69
N LYS A 31 4.09 20.79 0.37
CA LYS A 31 5.15 21.68 0.86
C LYS A 31 4.92 23.14 0.40
N LYS A 32 4.55 23.34 -0.89
CA LYS A 32 4.22 24.67 -1.43
C LYS A 32 3.00 25.29 -0.74
N LYS A 33 2.06 24.45 -0.28
CA LYS A 33 0.86 24.87 0.48
C LYS A 33 1.12 24.97 1.99
N ASN A 34 2.39 25.00 2.39
CA ASN A 34 2.84 25.20 3.78
C ASN A 34 2.43 24.07 4.76
N TYR A 35 2.27 22.83 4.29
CA TYR A 35 2.18 21.64 5.15
C TYR A 35 3.56 21.19 5.62
N ASN A 36 3.65 20.61 6.82
CA ASN A 36 4.81 19.81 7.23
C ASN A 36 4.66 18.41 6.66
N VAL A 37 5.54 18.02 5.73
CA VAL A 37 5.45 16.73 5.05
C VAL A 37 6.56 15.81 5.52
N TYR A 38 6.16 14.70 6.10
CA TYR A 38 6.98 13.56 6.47
C TYR A 38 6.72 12.41 5.51
N THR A 39 7.64 11.48 5.40
CA THR A 39 7.51 10.35 4.47
C THR A 39 7.85 9.03 5.14
N TYR A 40 7.09 7.99 4.81
CA TYR A 40 7.40 6.60 5.11
C TYR A 40 7.39 5.80 3.82
N PHE A 41 8.58 5.51 3.34
CA PHE A 41 8.77 4.85 2.05
C PHE A 41 9.42 3.48 2.22
N ARG A 42 8.98 2.54 1.38
CA ARG A 42 9.60 1.23 1.20
C ARG A 42 9.84 1.01 -0.30
N TYR A 43 10.78 0.17 -0.61
CA TYR A 43 11.20 -0.08 -1.98
C TYR A 43 11.21 -1.57 -2.29
N ASN A 44 10.57 -1.99 -3.37
CA ASN A 44 10.54 -3.40 -3.76
C ASN A 44 11.93 -3.99 -4.05
N LYS A 45 12.94 -3.15 -4.27
CA LYS A 45 14.35 -3.57 -4.34
C LYS A 45 14.85 -4.20 -3.02
N GLU A 46 14.25 -3.84 -1.89
CA GLU A 46 14.58 -4.44 -0.59
C GLU A 46 14.33 -5.96 -0.57
N ILE A 47 13.40 -6.44 -1.39
CA ILE A 47 13.06 -7.87 -1.50
C ILE A 47 14.22 -8.68 -2.10
N ASP A 48 15.03 -8.06 -2.96
CA ASP A 48 16.17 -8.72 -3.61
C ASP A 48 17.29 -9.02 -2.62
N LEU A 49 17.38 -8.24 -1.54
CA LEU A 49 18.35 -8.42 -0.48
C LEU A 49 17.95 -9.52 0.53
N LEU A 50 16.71 -10.03 0.44
CA LEU A 50 16.23 -11.05 1.35
C LEU A 50 16.70 -12.44 0.92
N ASN A 51 17.27 -13.18 1.88
CA ASN A 51 17.47 -14.62 1.74
C ASN A 51 16.13 -15.38 1.72
N ILE A 52 16.18 -16.70 1.54
CA ILE A 52 14.97 -17.53 1.44
C ILE A 52 14.08 -17.43 2.68
N PHE A 53 14.66 -17.40 3.88
CA PHE A 53 13.92 -17.24 5.14
C PHE A 53 13.26 -15.86 5.24
N GLY A 54 13.94 -14.79 4.79
CA GLY A 54 13.40 -13.44 4.71
C GLY A 54 12.19 -13.34 3.76
N LYS A 55 12.26 -14.02 2.61
CA LYS A 55 11.14 -14.10 1.65
C LYS A 55 9.93 -14.84 2.23
N ILE A 56 10.16 -15.92 2.98
CA ILE A 56 9.08 -16.65 3.67
C ILE A 56 8.43 -15.76 4.74
N LYS A 57 9.22 -15.06 5.57
CA LYS A 57 8.73 -14.12 6.59
C LYS A 57 8.01 -12.91 5.98
N MET A 58 8.31 -12.55 4.74
CA MET A 58 7.63 -11.46 4.05
C MET A 58 6.14 -11.78 3.82
N ILE A 59 5.75 -13.04 3.63
CA ILE A 59 4.37 -13.43 3.34
C ILE A 59 3.39 -12.94 4.42
N PRO A 60 3.52 -13.33 5.71
CA PRO A 60 2.66 -12.80 6.76
C PRO A 60 2.81 -11.29 6.93
N ASN A 61 4.02 -10.74 6.75
CA ASN A 61 4.26 -9.29 6.83
C ASN A 61 3.56 -8.50 5.72
N THR A 62 3.26 -9.11 4.58
CA THR A 62 2.47 -8.46 3.52
C THR A 62 1.01 -8.29 3.95
N ILE A 63 0.51 -9.17 4.81
CA ILE A 63 -0.84 -9.09 5.40
C ILE A 63 -0.84 -8.13 6.58
N PHE A 64 0.08 -8.32 7.54
CA PHE A 64 0.17 -7.51 8.75
C PHE A 64 1.64 -7.35 9.20
N SER A 65 2.20 -6.15 9.04
CA SER A 65 3.62 -5.86 9.28
C SER A 65 3.86 -5.24 10.65
N LEU A 66 4.44 -6.00 11.57
CA LEU A 66 4.90 -5.48 12.87
C LEU A 66 6.01 -4.44 12.71
N LYS A 67 6.85 -4.59 11.67
CA LYS A 67 7.90 -3.60 11.36
C LYS A 67 7.27 -2.26 11.01
N THR A 68 6.28 -2.22 10.12
CA THR A 68 5.55 -1.01 9.77
C THR A 68 4.91 -0.37 11.01
N ILE A 69 4.28 -1.18 11.86
CA ILE A 69 3.67 -0.68 13.11
C ILE A 69 4.71 0.02 13.98
N LYS A 70 5.87 -0.60 14.19
CA LYS A 70 6.94 -0.04 15.02
C LYS A 70 7.47 1.28 14.45
N GLU A 71 7.88 1.27 13.18
CA GLU A 71 8.49 2.42 12.53
C GLU A 71 7.51 3.60 12.39
N VAL A 72 6.27 3.33 11.98
CA VAL A 72 5.25 4.38 11.82
C VAL A 72 4.81 4.92 13.18
N ARG A 73 4.72 4.08 14.22
CA ARG A 73 4.43 4.53 15.59
C ARG A 73 5.40 5.63 16.05
N GLU A 74 6.69 5.44 15.80
CA GLU A 74 7.71 6.44 16.17
C GLU A 74 7.50 7.76 15.42
N ILE A 75 7.14 7.70 14.13
CA ILE A 75 6.85 8.90 13.35
C ILE A 75 5.59 9.60 13.88
N LEU A 76 4.50 8.85 14.10
CA LEU A 76 3.23 9.39 14.60
C LEU A 76 3.40 10.10 15.93
N LYS A 77 4.19 9.51 16.85
CA LYS A 77 4.47 10.11 18.17
C LYS A 77 5.37 11.34 18.08
N SER A 78 6.50 11.21 17.39
CA SER A 78 7.54 12.25 17.40
C SER A 78 7.18 13.48 16.56
N LYS A 79 6.27 13.31 15.58
CA LYS A 79 5.92 14.37 14.62
C LYS A 79 4.47 14.86 14.75
N ASN A 80 3.71 14.36 15.74
CA ASN A 80 2.31 14.75 15.95
C ASN A 80 1.51 14.76 14.63
N ILE A 81 1.51 13.62 13.92
CA ILE A 81 0.91 13.52 12.59
C ILE A 81 -0.60 13.69 12.64
N ASP A 82 -1.13 14.67 11.90
CA ASP A 82 -2.57 14.91 11.75
C ASP A 82 -3.20 13.99 10.69
N ILE A 83 -2.47 13.79 9.58
CA ILE A 83 -2.98 13.08 8.39
C ILE A 83 -1.95 12.05 7.93
N VAL A 84 -2.39 10.83 7.73
CA VAL A 84 -1.62 9.78 7.04
C VAL A 84 -2.20 9.58 5.66
N HIS A 85 -1.46 9.98 4.63
CA HIS A 85 -1.88 9.84 3.25
C HIS A 85 -1.17 8.65 2.61
N VAL A 86 -1.95 7.61 2.30
CA VAL A 86 -1.46 6.33 1.79
C VAL A 86 -1.69 6.23 0.30
N HIS A 87 -0.65 5.89 -0.46
CA HIS A 87 -0.72 5.64 -1.90
C HIS A 87 -0.63 4.14 -2.21
N ASN A 88 0.42 3.47 -1.76
CA ASN A 88 0.62 2.06 -1.99
C ASN A 88 1.21 1.38 -0.76
N THR A 89 0.62 0.28 -0.33
CA THR A 89 1.09 -0.50 0.83
C THR A 89 1.72 -1.84 0.45
N PHE A 90 1.58 -2.25 -0.82
CA PHE A 90 1.96 -3.59 -1.25
C PHE A 90 3.38 -3.65 -1.86
N PRO A 91 4.22 -4.63 -1.47
CA PRO A 91 3.95 -5.67 -0.48
C PRO A 91 4.58 -5.43 0.91
N LEU A 92 5.40 -4.37 1.12
CA LEU A 92 6.29 -4.25 2.29
C LEU A 92 5.71 -3.43 3.45
N ILE A 93 4.68 -2.62 3.21
CA ILE A 93 4.05 -1.77 4.24
C ILE A 93 2.88 -2.48 4.90
N SER A 94 2.02 -3.15 4.14
CA SER A 94 0.81 -3.85 4.56
C SER A 94 -0.35 -2.96 5.05
N PRO A 95 -1.58 -3.49 5.16
CA PRO A 95 -2.72 -2.78 5.73
C PRO A 95 -2.57 -2.38 7.21
N SER A 96 -1.56 -2.89 7.93
CA SER A 96 -1.28 -2.48 9.32
C SER A 96 -1.09 -0.97 9.49
N ILE A 97 -0.76 -0.25 8.40
CA ILE A 97 -0.66 1.22 8.38
C ILE A 97 -1.99 1.89 8.78
N TYR A 98 -3.12 1.37 8.30
CA TYR A 98 -4.45 1.92 8.63
C TYR A 98 -4.78 1.74 10.10
N TRP A 99 -4.48 0.55 10.64
CA TRP A 99 -4.70 0.23 12.05
C TRP A 99 -3.86 1.12 12.98
N ILE A 100 -2.55 1.26 12.72
CA ILE A 100 -1.69 2.08 13.59
C ILE A 100 -2.04 3.57 13.49
N SER A 101 -2.39 4.07 12.31
CA SER A 101 -2.81 5.45 12.11
C SER A 101 -4.08 5.78 12.92
N LYS A 102 -5.08 4.89 12.86
CA LYS A 102 -6.31 5.03 13.64
C LYS A 102 -6.05 5.02 15.15
N LYS A 103 -5.13 4.14 15.64
CA LYS A 103 -4.76 4.06 17.05
C LYS A 103 -4.17 5.36 17.58
N TYR A 104 -3.56 6.17 16.72
CA TYR A 104 -2.98 7.48 17.06
C TYR A 104 -3.86 8.67 16.62
N ASN A 105 -5.15 8.43 16.34
CA ASN A 105 -6.13 9.43 15.93
C ASN A 105 -5.73 10.26 14.70
N ALA A 106 -4.79 9.78 13.89
CA ALA A 106 -4.43 10.41 12.62
C ALA A 106 -5.54 10.14 11.58
N LYS A 107 -5.96 11.17 10.86
CA LYS A 107 -6.90 11.01 9.74
C LYS A 107 -6.22 10.27 8.61
N VAL A 108 -6.88 9.26 8.04
CA VAL A 108 -6.31 8.48 6.94
C VAL A 108 -6.97 8.87 5.62
N ILE A 109 -6.14 9.20 4.64
CA ILE A 109 -6.54 9.41 3.25
C ILE A 109 -5.86 8.32 2.42
N ASN A 110 -6.55 7.76 1.44
CA ASN A 110 -5.97 6.79 0.53
C ASN A 110 -6.20 7.20 -0.92
N THR A 111 -5.12 7.37 -1.69
CA THR A 111 -5.20 7.57 -3.14
C THR A 111 -5.12 6.21 -3.84
N ILE A 112 -6.17 5.87 -4.57
CA ILE A 112 -6.29 4.61 -5.29
C ILE A 112 -5.75 4.80 -6.70
N HIS A 113 -4.60 4.19 -7.01
CA HIS A 113 -3.93 4.28 -8.31
C HIS A 113 -4.36 3.22 -9.31
N ASN A 114 -5.00 2.13 -8.85
CA ASN A 114 -5.41 1.00 -9.67
C ASN A 114 -6.58 0.25 -9.03
N TYR A 115 -7.15 -0.70 -9.73
CA TYR A 115 -8.32 -1.46 -9.26
C TYR A 115 -7.98 -2.62 -8.31
N ARG A 116 -6.83 -2.62 -7.64
CA ARG A 116 -6.40 -3.74 -6.79
C ARG A 116 -7.36 -4.07 -5.65
N PHE A 117 -8.08 -3.10 -5.13
CA PHE A 117 -9.11 -3.34 -4.10
C PHE A 117 -10.28 -4.20 -4.60
N ILE A 118 -10.53 -4.24 -5.89
CA ILE A 118 -11.62 -4.99 -6.52
C ILE A 118 -11.06 -6.18 -7.29
N CYS A 119 -10.07 -5.96 -8.15
CA CYS A 119 -9.52 -6.92 -9.08
C CYS A 119 -8.12 -7.39 -8.64
N ALA A 120 -7.85 -8.71 -8.64
CA ALA A 120 -6.54 -9.24 -8.26
C ALA A 120 -5.44 -8.84 -9.25
N SER A 121 -5.72 -8.75 -10.56
CA SER A 121 -4.78 -8.26 -11.57
C SER A 121 -4.65 -6.73 -11.57
N ALA A 122 -5.49 -6.01 -10.83
CA ALA A 122 -5.50 -4.56 -10.67
C ALA A 122 -5.93 -3.73 -11.89
N ASN A 123 -6.27 -4.33 -13.02
CA ASN A 123 -6.54 -3.63 -14.29
C ASN A 123 -7.95 -3.84 -14.86
N LEU A 124 -8.78 -4.69 -14.24
CA LEU A 124 -10.10 -5.08 -14.74
C LEU A 124 -10.07 -5.60 -16.20
N TYR A 125 -8.97 -6.27 -16.57
CA TYR A 125 -8.76 -6.75 -17.91
C TYR A 125 -8.30 -8.22 -17.90
N ARG A 126 -8.86 -9.05 -18.78
CA ARG A 126 -8.53 -10.47 -18.90
C ARG A 126 -8.92 -11.03 -20.26
N ASP A 127 -8.08 -11.90 -20.79
CA ASP A 127 -8.34 -12.64 -22.06
C ASP A 127 -8.74 -11.68 -23.20
N GLY A 128 -8.01 -10.54 -23.34
CA GLY A 128 -8.22 -9.59 -24.42
C GLY A 128 -9.44 -8.65 -24.24
N LYS A 129 -10.12 -8.64 -23.08
CA LYS A 129 -11.34 -7.84 -22.86
C LYS A 129 -11.47 -7.32 -21.43
N ILE A 130 -12.35 -6.32 -21.24
CA ILE A 130 -12.74 -5.81 -19.94
C ILE A 130 -13.38 -6.93 -19.11
N CYS A 131 -12.96 -7.06 -17.84
CA CYS A 131 -13.43 -8.10 -16.93
C CYS A 131 -13.84 -7.50 -15.59
N GLU A 132 -15.13 -7.42 -15.32
CA GLU A 132 -15.72 -6.88 -14.09
C GLU A 132 -16.25 -7.96 -13.14
N LYS A 133 -15.95 -9.24 -13.39
CA LYS A 133 -16.53 -10.38 -12.64
C LYS A 133 -16.21 -10.32 -11.13
N CYS A 134 -15.04 -9.77 -10.75
CA CYS A 134 -14.66 -9.59 -9.36
C CYS A 134 -15.47 -8.51 -8.63
N MET A 135 -16.14 -7.60 -9.34
CA MET A 135 -17.05 -6.61 -8.74
C MET A 135 -18.29 -7.29 -8.15
N ARG A 136 -18.78 -8.35 -8.81
CA ARG A 136 -19.92 -9.14 -8.36
C ARG A 136 -19.50 -10.24 -7.37
N ASN A 137 -18.40 -10.94 -7.65
CA ASN A 137 -17.90 -12.01 -6.79
C ASN A 137 -16.38 -12.06 -6.79
N ARG A 138 -15.78 -11.65 -5.67
CA ARG A 138 -14.33 -11.60 -5.47
C ARG A 138 -13.63 -12.95 -5.63
N ILE A 139 -14.32 -14.07 -5.36
CA ILE A 139 -13.81 -15.44 -5.49
C ILE A 139 -13.44 -15.75 -6.96
N TYR A 140 -14.03 -15.03 -7.91
CA TYR A 140 -13.73 -15.22 -9.33
C TYR A 140 -12.24 -15.04 -9.64
N GLY A 141 -11.60 -14.06 -9.00
CA GLY A 141 -10.16 -13.84 -9.13
C GLY A 141 -9.32 -15.02 -8.66
N LEU A 142 -9.72 -15.69 -7.57
CA LEU A 142 -9.07 -16.90 -7.05
C LEU A 142 -9.19 -18.07 -8.02
N LYS A 143 -10.43 -18.40 -8.44
CA LYS A 143 -10.71 -19.49 -9.38
C LYS A 143 -9.89 -19.39 -10.67
N ASN A 144 -9.58 -18.15 -11.08
CA ASN A 144 -8.90 -17.89 -12.35
C ASN A 144 -7.42 -17.48 -12.17
N LYS A 145 -6.82 -17.63 -11.00
CA LYS A 145 -5.40 -17.31 -10.75
C LYS A 145 -4.99 -15.92 -11.27
N CYS A 146 -5.87 -14.90 -11.12
CA CYS A 146 -5.74 -13.63 -11.80
C CYS A 146 -4.49 -12.82 -11.45
N TYR A 147 -3.75 -13.18 -10.39
CA TYR A 147 -2.47 -12.55 -10.08
C TYR A 147 -1.31 -13.49 -10.37
N ARG A 148 -0.48 -13.12 -11.36
CA ARG A 148 0.72 -13.86 -11.81
C ARG A 148 0.48 -15.34 -12.11
N ASN A 149 -0.72 -15.69 -12.54
CA ASN A 149 -1.17 -17.06 -12.83
C ASN A 149 -0.92 -18.05 -11.67
N SER A 150 -0.99 -17.58 -10.42
CA SER A 150 -0.70 -18.34 -9.20
C SER A 150 -1.87 -18.31 -8.23
N TYR A 151 -2.33 -19.49 -7.80
CA TYR A 151 -3.34 -19.59 -6.73
C TYR A 151 -2.85 -18.98 -5.43
N PHE A 152 -1.62 -19.33 -5.00
CA PHE A 152 -1.04 -18.85 -3.77
C PHE A 152 -0.97 -17.32 -3.72
N GLN A 153 -0.41 -16.69 -4.76
CA GLN A 153 -0.26 -15.23 -4.79
C GLN A 153 -1.62 -14.53 -4.92
N THR A 154 -2.57 -15.10 -5.65
CA THR A 154 -3.93 -14.55 -5.75
C THR A 154 -4.67 -14.66 -4.42
N THR A 155 -4.51 -15.78 -3.68
CA THR A 155 -5.07 -15.95 -2.33
C THR A 155 -4.49 -14.93 -1.35
N LEU A 156 -3.19 -14.69 -1.38
CA LEU A 156 -2.55 -13.68 -0.54
C LEU A 156 -3.18 -12.28 -0.75
N LEU A 157 -3.35 -11.88 -2.01
CA LEU A 157 -4.04 -10.62 -2.33
C LEU A 157 -5.52 -10.62 -1.91
N PHE A 158 -6.19 -11.75 -1.99
CA PHE A 158 -7.57 -11.87 -1.53
C PHE A 158 -7.68 -11.63 -0.01
N VAL A 159 -6.80 -12.25 0.78
CA VAL A 159 -6.75 -12.06 2.24
C VAL A 159 -6.45 -10.60 2.61
N ILE A 160 -5.48 -9.96 1.95
CA ILE A 160 -5.14 -8.55 2.18
C ILE A 160 -6.33 -7.62 1.97
N LYS A 161 -7.24 -7.96 1.06
CA LYS A 161 -8.45 -7.16 0.77
C LYS A 161 -9.57 -7.32 1.80
N LEU A 162 -9.48 -8.30 2.68
CA LEU A 162 -10.47 -8.52 3.75
C LEU A 162 -10.15 -7.72 5.02
N LEU A 163 -8.92 -7.21 5.11
CA LEU A 163 -8.41 -6.37 6.20
C LEU A 163 -8.63 -4.89 5.93
#